data_64841fa8fda2aadfdfe98762184e743e
#
_entry.id   64841fa8fda2aadfdfe98762184e743e
#
_cell.length_a   1.000
_cell.length_b   1.000
_cell.length_c   1.000
_cell.angle_alpha   90.00
_cell.angle_beta   90.00
_cell.angle_gamma   90.00
#
_symmetry.space_group_name_H-M   'P 1'
#
loop_
_entity.id
_entity.type
_entity.pdbx_description
1 polymer ?
#
loop_
_entity_poly.entity_id
_entity_poly.type
_entity_poly.pdbx_seq_one_letter_code
_entity_poly.pdbx_strand_id
1 'polypeptide(L)'
;NAGAFSPARAEHEFYSVHAALSFPAPGDLVINEFLAVNQSGQTDDAGQYEDWIELFNNTQSALVLTGLYLTDDVLNPTKCALPTGTTIAAQGLVVIWADGDPGTVGNLHCNFKLSSLGESLKLSNGSNLTFDSLSFGPQSADVSLGRCPDGTGAFSSQPSPTFNALNCGVGRPEITDATSFMT
;
A
#
# COMPACT_ATOMS: atom_id res chain seq x y z
N ASN A 1 16.43 -67.98 -6.90
CA ASN A 1 16.13 -66.94 -5.92
C ASN A 1 16.11 -65.59 -6.61
N ALA A 2 14.89 -65.13 -6.96
CA ALA A 2 14.66 -63.84 -7.57
C ALA A 2 14.56 -62.78 -6.47
N GLY A 3 15.52 -61.84 -6.44
CA GLY A 3 15.49 -60.67 -5.61
C GLY A 3 14.46 -59.69 -6.14
N ALA A 4 13.46 -59.39 -5.31
CA ALA A 4 12.48 -58.37 -5.62
C ALA A 4 13.10 -56.97 -5.52
N PHE A 5 13.13 -56.24 -6.62
CA PHE A 5 13.39 -54.79 -6.61
C PHE A 5 12.15 -54.06 -6.10
N SER A 6 12.31 -53.43 -4.95
CA SER A 6 11.32 -52.49 -4.45
C SER A 6 11.56 -51.14 -5.16
N PRO A 7 10.54 -50.53 -5.80
CA PRO A 7 10.72 -49.22 -6.38
C PRO A 7 10.86 -48.19 -5.25
N ALA A 8 11.93 -47.39 -5.29
CA ALA A 8 12.12 -46.27 -4.42
C ALA A 8 10.95 -45.29 -4.60
N ARG A 9 10.26 -45.03 -3.49
CA ARG A 9 9.25 -43.96 -3.41
C ARG A 9 9.97 -42.64 -3.70
N ALA A 10 9.57 -41.99 -4.76
CA ALA A 10 9.96 -40.61 -4.99
C ALA A 10 9.34 -39.78 -3.86
N GLU A 11 10.16 -39.33 -2.93
CA GLU A 11 9.76 -38.34 -1.97
C GLU A 11 9.55 -37.05 -2.74
N HIS A 12 8.28 -36.62 -2.87
CA HIS A 12 7.96 -35.29 -3.29
C HIS A 12 8.42 -34.34 -2.16
N GLU A 13 9.62 -33.82 -2.30
CA GLU A 13 10.03 -32.66 -1.51
C GLU A 13 9.14 -31.49 -1.91
N PHE A 14 8.18 -31.18 -1.07
CA PHE A 14 7.47 -29.91 -1.14
C PHE A 14 8.47 -28.83 -0.75
N TYR A 15 9.14 -28.25 -1.71
CA TYR A 15 9.83 -26.98 -1.52
C TYR A 15 8.77 -25.93 -1.22
N SER A 16 8.53 -25.67 0.05
CA SER A 16 7.84 -24.48 0.49
C SER A 16 8.72 -23.30 0.10
N VAL A 17 8.43 -22.67 -1.04
CA VAL A 17 9.03 -21.41 -1.43
C VAL A 17 8.48 -20.37 -0.48
N HIS A 18 9.11 -20.20 0.68
CA HIS A 18 8.88 -19.04 1.50
C HIS A 18 9.41 -17.85 0.70
N ALA A 19 8.51 -17.05 0.16
CA ALA A 19 8.90 -15.79 -0.45
C ALA A 19 9.71 -15.01 0.59
N ALA A 20 10.99 -14.76 0.28
CA ALA A 20 11.85 -14.03 1.19
C ALA A 20 11.27 -12.62 1.38
N LEU A 21 11.10 -12.23 2.65
CA LEU A 21 10.76 -10.85 2.98
C LEU A 21 11.96 -9.97 2.63
N SER A 22 11.74 -8.87 1.93
CA SER A 22 12.77 -7.91 1.55
C SER A 22 12.48 -6.53 2.12
N PHE A 23 13.54 -5.74 2.31
CA PHE A 23 13.40 -4.32 2.60
C PHE A 23 13.21 -3.56 1.29
N PRO A 24 12.35 -2.52 1.26
CA PRO A 24 12.13 -1.76 0.03
C PRO A 24 13.35 -0.93 -0.37
N ALA A 25 13.52 -0.73 -1.67
CA ALA A 25 14.32 0.33 -2.26
C ALA A 25 13.41 1.52 -2.65
N PRO A 26 13.96 2.72 -2.94
CA PRO A 26 13.17 3.84 -3.45
C PRO A 26 12.33 3.44 -4.68
N GLY A 27 11.02 3.71 -4.62
CA GLY A 27 10.06 3.34 -5.64
C GLY A 27 9.45 1.94 -5.52
N ASP A 28 9.99 1.07 -4.67
CA ASP A 28 9.39 -0.24 -4.39
C ASP A 28 8.11 -0.12 -3.56
N LEU A 29 8.10 0.81 -2.61
CA LEU A 29 6.97 1.14 -1.77
C LEU A 29 6.63 2.62 -1.96
N VAL A 30 5.39 2.91 -2.32
CA VAL A 30 4.95 4.27 -2.65
C VAL A 30 3.65 4.63 -1.95
N ILE A 31 3.41 5.93 -1.79
CA ILE A 31 2.11 6.47 -1.41
C ILE A 31 1.21 6.36 -2.64
N ASN A 32 0.13 5.60 -2.54
CA ASN A 32 -0.75 5.27 -3.66
C ASN A 32 -2.02 6.10 -3.71
N GLU A 33 -2.65 6.28 -2.56
CA GLU A 33 -3.86 7.08 -2.39
C GLU A 33 -3.86 7.72 -1.01
N PHE A 34 -4.55 8.84 -0.84
CA PHE A 34 -4.83 9.42 0.46
C PHE A 34 -6.11 10.25 0.45
N LEU A 35 -6.76 10.34 1.61
CA LEU A 35 -7.95 11.14 1.85
C LEU A 35 -7.71 12.05 3.05
N ALA A 36 -7.68 13.37 2.82
CA ALA A 36 -7.36 14.39 3.83
C ALA A 36 -8.60 15.07 4.45
N VAL A 37 -9.81 14.70 4.04
CA VAL A 37 -11.08 15.18 4.62
C VAL A 37 -12.10 14.05 4.51
N ASN A 38 -12.08 13.14 5.47
CA ASN A 38 -13.02 12.02 5.53
C ASN A 38 -14.22 12.39 6.40
N GLN A 39 -15.40 12.50 5.80
CA GLN A 39 -16.63 12.85 6.50
C GLN A 39 -17.69 11.74 6.48
N SER A 40 -17.64 10.87 5.48
CA SER A 40 -18.67 9.85 5.28
C SER A 40 -18.12 8.54 4.66
N GLY A 41 -16.79 8.42 4.51
CA GLY A 41 -16.13 7.25 3.94
C GLY A 41 -15.98 6.09 4.94
N GLN A 42 -14.85 5.40 4.87
CA GLN A 42 -14.52 4.34 5.82
C GLN A 42 -14.15 4.95 7.19
N THR A 43 -14.52 4.24 8.25
CA THR A 43 -14.12 4.58 9.62
C THR A 43 -12.93 3.73 10.04
N ASP A 44 -12.18 4.26 10.99
CA ASP A 44 -11.14 3.53 11.69
C ASP A 44 -11.74 2.44 12.61
N ASP A 45 -10.89 1.78 13.41
CA ASP A 45 -11.29 0.74 14.37
C ASP A 45 -12.03 1.28 15.60
N ALA A 46 -11.99 2.60 15.84
CA ALA A 46 -12.79 3.30 16.84
C ALA A 46 -14.15 3.79 16.29
N GLY A 47 -14.42 3.59 15.01
CA GLY A 47 -15.65 4.02 14.32
C GLY A 47 -15.64 5.51 13.98
N GLN A 48 -14.47 6.14 13.90
CA GLN A 48 -14.33 7.56 13.59
C GLN A 48 -13.97 7.75 12.11
N TYR A 49 -14.48 8.83 11.50
CA TYR A 49 -14.10 9.25 10.16
C TYR A 49 -12.78 10.01 10.25
N GLU A 50 -11.68 9.32 9.99
CA GLU A 50 -10.35 9.88 10.06
C GLU A 50 -9.67 9.90 8.69
N ASP A 51 -8.69 10.79 8.53
CA ASP A 51 -7.89 10.84 7.31
C ASP A 51 -7.06 9.56 7.18
N TRP A 52 -6.70 9.17 5.95
CA TRP A 52 -5.92 7.97 5.74
C TRP A 52 -4.96 8.11 4.56
N ILE A 53 -3.92 7.28 4.60
CA ILE A 53 -2.89 7.15 3.57
C ILE A 53 -2.78 5.68 3.21
N GLU A 54 -2.75 5.37 1.93
CA GLU A 54 -2.56 4.02 1.41
C GLU A 54 -1.19 3.90 0.77
N LEU A 55 -0.45 2.86 1.14
CA LEU A 55 0.81 2.49 0.51
C LEU A 55 0.59 1.31 -0.42
N PHE A 56 1.33 1.29 -1.52
CA PHE A 56 1.33 0.20 -2.50
C PHE A 56 2.73 -0.37 -2.67
N ASN A 57 2.82 -1.70 -2.72
CA ASN A 57 4.05 -2.43 -3.00
C ASN A 57 4.18 -2.68 -4.51
N ASN A 58 5.06 -1.96 -5.18
CA ASN A 58 5.32 -2.09 -6.62
C ASN A 58 6.06 -3.39 -7.00
N THR A 59 6.53 -4.19 -6.01
CA THR A 59 7.38 -5.35 -6.28
C THR A 59 6.59 -6.66 -6.38
N GLN A 60 7.24 -7.71 -6.88
CA GLN A 60 6.71 -9.07 -6.94
C GLN A 60 7.01 -9.87 -5.67
N SER A 61 7.54 -9.24 -4.62
CA SER A 61 7.89 -9.87 -3.34
C SER A 61 7.23 -9.12 -2.18
N ALA A 62 6.99 -9.80 -1.08
CA ALA A 62 6.52 -9.14 0.12
C ALA A 62 7.62 -8.24 0.72
N LEU A 63 7.25 -7.05 1.17
CA LEU A 63 8.14 -6.07 1.78
C LEU A 63 7.91 -5.97 3.28
N VAL A 64 8.99 -5.72 4.03
CA VAL A 64 8.97 -5.41 5.46
C VAL A 64 8.94 -3.90 5.62
N LEU A 65 7.98 -3.40 6.41
CA LEU A 65 7.82 -1.96 6.66
C LEU A 65 8.49 -1.51 7.97
N THR A 66 9.10 -2.42 8.71
CA THR A 66 9.84 -2.11 9.95
C THR A 66 10.95 -1.10 9.69
N GLY A 67 10.99 -0.04 10.49
CA GLY A 67 11.99 1.01 10.35
C GLY A 67 11.68 2.05 9.27
N LEU A 68 10.46 2.02 8.72
CA LEU A 68 9.93 3.05 7.83
C LEU A 68 9.07 4.04 8.62
N TYR A 69 8.99 5.25 8.10
CA TYR A 69 8.29 6.37 8.72
C TYR A 69 7.51 7.15 7.69
N LEU A 70 6.31 7.57 8.09
CA LEU A 70 5.54 8.61 7.39
C LEU A 70 5.65 9.94 8.13
N THR A 71 5.67 11.03 7.38
CA THR A 71 5.66 12.38 7.95
C THR A 71 4.99 13.38 7.01
N ASP A 72 4.30 14.33 7.61
CA ASP A 72 3.79 15.57 7.02
C ASP A 72 4.75 16.75 7.28
N ASP A 73 5.81 16.53 8.07
CA ASP A 73 6.79 17.53 8.48
C ASP A 73 8.21 17.12 8.07
N VAL A 74 8.75 17.78 7.05
CA VAL A 74 10.10 17.51 6.53
C VAL A 74 11.22 17.71 7.59
N LEU A 75 10.95 18.49 8.64
CA LEU A 75 11.89 18.70 9.74
C LEU A 75 11.83 17.59 10.79
N ASN A 76 10.80 16.78 10.76
CA ASN A 76 10.63 15.62 11.64
C ASN A 76 10.43 14.33 10.79
N PRO A 77 11.47 13.80 10.17
CA PRO A 77 11.37 12.68 9.23
C PRO A 77 10.95 11.35 9.86
N THR A 78 10.91 11.25 11.18
CA THR A 78 10.54 10.05 11.95
C THR A 78 9.23 10.23 12.72
N LYS A 79 8.37 11.16 12.30
CA LYS A 79 7.16 11.58 13.02
C LYS A 79 6.20 10.41 13.30
N CYS A 80 5.97 9.53 12.34
CA CYS A 80 5.12 8.36 12.47
C CYS A 80 5.89 7.10 12.07
N ALA A 81 6.28 6.28 13.04
CA ALA A 81 6.93 5.00 12.78
C ALA A 81 5.90 3.95 12.37
N LEU A 82 6.13 3.25 11.26
CA LEU A 82 5.31 2.09 10.91
C LEU A 82 5.60 0.94 11.89
N PRO A 83 4.57 0.21 12.37
CA PRO A 83 4.73 -0.80 13.41
C PRO A 83 5.71 -1.90 13.02
N THR A 84 6.52 -2.33 13.99
CA THR A 84 7.46 -3.43 13.79
C THR A 84 6.72 -4.72 13.43
N GLY A 85 7.21 -5.43 12.42
CA GLY A 85 6.60 -6.66 11.92
C GLY A 85 5.51 -6.46 10.88
N THR A 86 5.15 -5.20 10.57
CA THR A 86 4.23 -4.92 9.45
C THR A 86 4.89 -5.35 8.14
N THR A 87 4.12 -6.06 7.33
CA THR A 87 4.51 -6.49 5.99
C THR A 87 3.43 -6.15 4.98
N ILE A 88 3.83 -5.96 3.74
CA ILE A 88 2.91 -5.75 2.63
C ILE A 88 3.20 -6.78 1.55
N ALA A 89 2.17 -7.51 1.12
CA ALA A 89 2.30 -8.53 0.09
C ALA A 89 2.78 -7.94 -1.24
N ALA A 90 3.31 -8.79 -2.13
CA ALA A 90 3.61 -8.39 -3.51
C ALA A 90 2.38 -7.77 -4.18
N GLN A 91 2.52 -6.61 -4.81
CA GLN A 91 1.43 -5.85 -5.44
C GLN A 91 0.24 -5.59 -4.49
N GLY A 92 0.51 -5.61 -3.17
CA GLY A 92 -0.50 -5.40 -2.14
C GLY A 92 -0.61 -3.93 -1.71
N LEU A 93 -1.62 -3.69 -0.88
CA LEU A 93 -1.94 -2.40 -0.30
C LEU A 93 -1.87 -2.48 1.23
N VAL A 94 -1.61 -1.37 1.88
CA VAL A 94 -1.78 -1.19 3.32
C VAL A 94 -2.27 0.22 3.60
N VAL A 95 -3.32 0.33 4.41
CA VAL A 95 -3.88 1.62 4.84
C VAL A 95 -3.32 1.99 6.20
N ILE A 96 -3.01 3.27 6.36
CA ILE A 96 -2.50 3.89 7.58
C ILE A 96 -3.41 5.07 7.89
N TRP A 97 -4.00 5.10 9.08
CA TRP A 97 -4.82 6.19 9.55
C TRP A 97 -3.95 7.38 9.96
N ALA A 98 -4.31 8.56 9.51
CA ALA A 98 -3.67 9.83 9.88
C ALA A 98 -4.65 10.62 10.77
N ASP A 99 -4.82 10.15 12.00
CA ASP A 99 -5.86 10.59 12.94
C ASP A 99 -5.37 11.51 14.04
N GLY A 100 -4.05 11.71 14.14
CA GLY A 100 -3.45 12.52 15.19
C GLY A 100 -3.38 11.82 16.55
N ASP A 101 -3.83 10.57 16.63
CA ASP A 101 -3.72 9.75 17.83
C ASP A 101 -2.50 8.83 17.69
N PRO A 102 -1.52 8.85 18.63
CA PRO A 102 -0.38 7.94 18.60
C PRO A 102 -0.77 6.47 18.79
N GLY A 103 -2.06 6.18 18.85
CA GLY A 103 -2.66 4.89 18.67
C GLY A 103 -2.41 3.88 19.77
N THR A 104 -3.15 2.81 19.69
CA THR A 104 -2.88 1.57 20.41
C THR A 104 -1.69 0.89 19.74
N VAL A 105 -0.69 0.48 20.51
CA VAL A 105 0.50 -0.21 20.02
C VAL A 105 0.10 -1.37 19.09
N GLY A 106 0.56 -1.32 17.85
CA GLY A 106 0.31 -2.34 16.84
C GLY A 106 -0.68 -1.95 15.73
N ASN A 107 -1.38 -0.84 15.87
CA ASN A 107 -2.29 -0.34 14.84
C ASN A 107 -1.54 0.60 13.87
N LEU A 108 -2.02 0.64 12.63
CA LEU A 108 -1.48 1.51 11.57
C LEU A 108 -2.09 2.91 11.69
N HIS A 109 -1.77 3.61 12.79
CA HIS A 109 -2.21 4.96 13.10
C HIS A 109 -1.01 5.90 13.25
N CYS A 110 -1.13 7.08 12.67
CA CYS A 110 -0.13 8.14 12.73
C CYS A 110 -0.58 9.27 13.66
N ASN A 111 0.38 9.84 14.39
CA ASN A 111 0.18 10.96 15.31
C ASN A 111 0.04 12.33 14.61
N PHE A 112 -0.46 12.37 13.39
CA PHE A 112 -0.76 13.59 12.64
C PHE A 112 -2.03 13.39 11.81
N LYS A 113 -2.68 14.49 11.45
CA LYS A 113 -3.80 14.55 10.50
C LYS A 113 -3.32 15.21 9.21
N LEU A 114 -3.98 14.91 8.10
CA LEU A 114 -3.70 15.57 6.83
C LEU A 114 -4.37 16.95 6.77
N SER A 115 -3.66 17.93 6.23
CA SER A 115 -4.20 19.27 6.07
C SER A 115 -5.16 19.36 4.88
N SER A 116 -6.40 19.77 5.13
CA SER A 116 -7.36 20.08 4.06
C SER A 116 -6.90 21.21 3.13
N LEU A 117 -5.95 22.04 3.56
CA LEU A 117 -5.41 23.15 2.76
C LEU A 117 -4.21 22.73 1.90
N GLY A 118 -3.74 21.49 2.06
CA GLY A 118 -2.58 20.94 1.38
C GLY A 118 -1.32 20.98 2.24
N GLU A 119 -0.43 20.06 1.94
CA GLU A 119 0.87 19.90 2.60
C GLU A 119 1.77 18.95 1.80
N SER A 120 2.86 18.50 2.42
CA SER A 120 3.75 17.49 1.86
C SER A 120 3.72 16.22 2.71
N LEU A 121 3.71 15.07 2.03
CA LEU A 121 3.86 13.76 2.64
C LEU A 121 5.17 13.14 2.20
N LYS A 122 5.83 12.42 3.11
CA LYS A 122 7.08 11.71 2.84
C LYS A 122 7.09 10.35 3.52
N LEU A 123 7.50 9.34 2.76
CA LEU A 123 7.82 8.00 3.22
C LEU A 123 9.34 7.82 3.22
N SER A 124 9.95 7.48 4.35
CA SER A 124 11.40 7.39 4.51
C SER A 124 11.82 6.35 5.54
N ASN A 125 13.12 6.04 5.62
CA ASN A 125 13.69 5.18 6.67
C ASN A 125 14.24 5.94 7.89
N GLY A 126 13.90 7.22 8.03
CA GLY A 126 14.40 8.06 9.12
C GLY A 126 15.89 8.47 9.01
N SER A 127 16.67 7.84 8.15
CA SER A 127 18.11 8.13 7.91
C SER A 127 18.35 8.90 6.60
N ASN A 128 17.36 9.64 6.13
CA ASN A 128 17.35 10.44 4.89
C ASN A 128 17.13 9.66 3.59
N LEU A 129 16.96 8.34 3.59
CA LEU A 129 16.53 7.63 2.40
C LEU A 129 15.02 7.82 2.22
N THR A 130 14.62 8.53 1.17
CA THR A 130 13.23 8.72 0.79
C THR A 130 12.83 7.61 -0.17
N PHE A 131 11.72 6.94 0.12
CA PHE A 131 11.11 5.94 -0.77
C PHE A 131 10.13 6.58 -1.72
N ASP A 132 9.30 7.48 -1.20
CA ASP A 132 8.36 8.28 -1.98
C ASP A 132 8.05 9.59 -1.25
N SER A 133 7.63 10.60 -2.00
CA SER A 133 7.16 11.87 -1.46
C SER A 133 6.27 12.60 -2.45
N LEU A 134 5.31 13.37 -1.93
CA LEU A 134 4.44 14.21 -2.72
C LEU A 134 4.13 15.50 -1.97
N SER A 135 3.65 16.49 -2.72
CA SER A 135 2.99 17.69 -2.17
C SER A 135 1.65 17.84 -2.85
N PHE A 136 0.64 18.23 -2.08
CA PHE A 136 -0.71 18.40 -2.58
C PHE A 136 -1.29 19.74 -2.11
N GLY A 137 -2.23 20.26 -2.87
CA GLY A 137 -2.97 21.48 -2.57
C GLY A 137 -4.28 21.18 -1.83
N PRO A 138 -5.23 22.16 -1.79
CA PRO A 138 -6.50 22.01 -1.09
C PRO A 138 -7.29 20.77 -1.51
N GLN A 139 -7.90 20.12 -0.52
CA GLN A 139 -8.68 18.89 -0.67
C GLN A 139 -10.15 19.13 -0.39
N SER A 140 -11.02 18.37 -1.05
CA SER A 140 -12.46 18.36 -0.83
C SER A 140 -12.86 17.19 0.05
N ALA A 141 -13.97 17.34 0.78
CA ALA A 141 -14.50 16.26 1.59
C ALA A 141 -14.85 15.02 0.75
N ASP A 142 -14.48 13.86 1.24
CA ASP A 142 -14.76 12.55 0.66
C ASP A 142 -14.23 12.37 -0.78
N VAL A 143 -13.22 13.15 -1.16
CA VAL A 143 -12.53 13.04 -2.43
C VAL A 143 -11.05 12.77 -2.15
N SER A 144 -10.55 11.62 -2.53
CA SER A 144 -9.14 11.26 -2.40
C SER A 144 -8.30 11.71 -3.60
N LEU A 145 -6.99 11.67 -3.42
CA LEU A 145 -6.03 11.70 -4.51
C LEU A 145 -5.33 10.35 -4.60
N GLY A 146 -5.42 9.71 -5.76
CA GLY A 146 -4.84 8.40 -5.99
C GLY A 146 -4.02 8.33 -7.28
N ARG A 147 -3.02 7.43 -7.30
CA ARG A 147 -2.21 7.15 -8.48
C ARG A 147 -2.99 6.27 -9.46
N CYS A 148 -2.95 6.63 -10.73
CA CYS A 148 -3.49 5.81 -11.82
C CYS A 148 -2.49 5.76 -12.98
N PRO A 149 -1.89 4.60 -13.32
CA PRO A 149 -1.97 3.29 -12.65
C PRO A 149 -1.41 3.29 -11.22
N ASP A 150 -1.87 2.32 -10.40
CA ASP A 150 -1.36 2.13 -9.06
C ASP A 150 0.16 2.07 -9.03
N GLY A 151 0.74 2.61 -8.01
CA GLY A 151 2.18 2.62 -7.75
C GLY A 151 3.02 3.51 -8.66
N THR A 152 2.65 3.74 -9.91
CA THR A 152 3.49 4.41 -10.92
C THR A 152 2.86 5.62 -11.58
N GLY A 153 1.53 5.73 -11.55
CA GLY A 153 0.80 6.81 -12.19
C GLY A 153 0.94 8.16 -11.49
N ALA A 154 0.50 9.20 -12.17
CA ALA A 154 0.30 10.50 -11.56
C ALA A 154 -0.91 10.47 -10.62
N PHE A 155 -0.89 11.31 -9.57
CA PHE A 155 -2.05 11.51 -8.72
C PHE A 155 -3.17 12.20 -9.49
N SER A 156 -4.38 11.70 -9.30
CA SER A 156 -5.61 12.29 -9.82
C SER A 156 -6.71 12.23 -8.79
N SER A 157 -7.67 13.13 -8.89
CA SER A 157 -8.84 13.17 -8.01
C SER A 157 -9.70 11.92 -8.19
N GLN A 158 -10.08 11.30 -7.09
CA GLN A 158 -10.94 10.13 -7.00
C GLN A 158 -12.23 10.53 -6.27
N PRO A 159 -13.30 10.90 -6.97
CA PRO A 159 -14.59 11.24 -6.34
C PRO A 159 -15.25 10.07 -5.59
N SER A 160 -14.76 8.87 -5.82
CA SER A 160 -15.11 7.67 -5.08
C SER A 160 -13.80 7.05 -4.60
N PRO A 161 -13.37 7.35 -3.37
CA PRO A 161 -12.14 6.80 -2.81
C PRO A 161 -12.10 5.27 -2.85
N THR A 162 -10.93 4.70 -3.16
CA THR A 162 -10.76 3.26 -3.37
C THR A 162 -10.10 2.57 -2.17
N PHE A 163 -10.52 2.93 -0.97
CA PHE A 163 -9.98 2.45 0.30
C PHE A 163 -9.66 0.95 0.28
N ASN A 164 -8.39 0.60 0.49
CA ASN A 164 -7.86 -0.77 0.48
C ASN A 164 -8.19 -1.54 -0.83
N ALA A 165 -8.23 -0.82 -1.95
CA ALA A 165 -8.48 -1.38 -3.28
C ALA A 165 -7.68 -0.60 -4.33
N LEU A 166 -7.43 -1.19 -5.49
CA LEU A 166 -6.70 -0.54 -6.57
C LEU A 166 -7.47 0.66 -7.15
N ASN A 167 -6.79 1.78 -7.34
CA ASN A 167 -7.35 3.05 -7.84
C ASN A 167 -7.82 2.98 -9.29
N CYS A 168 -7.01 2.33 -10.11
CA CYS A 168 -7.40 1.99 -11.45
C CYS A 168 -7.91 0.57 -11.41
N GLY A 169 -9.20 0.39 -11.51
CA GLY A 169 -9.72 -0.93 -11.78
C GLY A 169 -8.81 -1.55 -12.84
N VAL A 170 -8.17 -2.68 -12.53
CA VAL A 170 -7.43 -3.44 -13.53
C VAL A 170 -8.33 -3.51 -14.73
N GLY A 171 -7.93 -2.86 -15.81
CA GLY A 171 -8.60 -3.02 -17.07
C GLY A 171 -8.64 -4.51 -17.30
N ARG A 172 -9.75 -5.11 -16.97
CA ARG A 172 -10.08 -6.43 -17.44
C ARG A 172 -9.76 -6.33 -18.93
N PRO A 173 -8.79 -7.11 -19.48
CA PRO A 173 -8.59 -7.06 -20.91
C PRO A 173 -9.99 -7.25 -21.50
N GLU A 174 -10.49 -6.22 -22.17
CA GLU A 174 -11.69 -6.41 -22.96
C GLU A 174 -11.32 -7.52 -23.91
N ILE A 175 -11.88 -8.69 -23.66
CA ILE A 175 -11.90 -9.72 -24.67
C ILE A 175 -12.81 -9.11 -25.74
N THR A 176 -12.19 -8.35 -26.63
CA THR A 176 -12.82 -8.01 -27.88
C THR A 176 -12.93 -9.32 -28.62
N ASP A 177 -14.00 -10.04 -28.31
CA ASP A 177 -14.42 -11.19 -29.09
C ASP A 177 -14.87 -10.68 -30.45
N ALA A 178 -13.90 -10.44 -31.30
CA ALA A 178 -14.13 -10.14 -32.70
C ALA A 178 -14.29 -11.46 -33.47
N THR A 179 -15.24 -12.29 -33.05
CA THR A 179 -15.77 -13.31 -33.91
C THR A 179 -16.88 -12.73 -34.80
N SER A 180 -16.47 -11.85 -35.69
CA SER A 180 -17.30 -11.60 -36.90
C SER A 180 -17.10 -12.76 -37.84
N PHE A 181 -17.89 -13.77 -37.68
CA PHE A 181 -18.09 -14.75 -38.76
C PHE A 181 -18.94 -14.07 -39.83
N MET A 182 -18.29 -13.70 -40.94
CA MET A 182 -18.99 -13.44 -42.19
C MET A 182 -19.45 -14.77 -42.76
N THR A 183 -20.72 -14.89 -42.94
CA THR A 183 -21.37 -15.83 -43.91
C THR A 183 -21.27 -15.26 -45.29
#